data_c17ff4f2d32f3f6d70f5fe1cda320061
#
_entry.id   c17ff4f2d32f3f6d70f5fe1cda320061
#
_cell.length_a   1.000
_cell.length_b   1.000
_cell.length_c   1.000
_cell.angle_alpha   90.00
_cell.angle_beta   90.00
_cell.angle_gamma   90.00
#
_symmetry.space_group_name_H-M   'P 1'
#
loop_
_entity.id
_entity.type
_entity.pdbx_description
1 polymer ?
#
loop_
_entity_poly.entity_id
_entity_poly.type
_entity_poly.pdbx_seq_one_letter_code
_entity_poly.pdbx_strand_id
1 'polypeptide(L)'
;MKENFKRFTEKHAEIWKFIKFTFTGASTSVLELGVFMFLQYVVFKSLNEAPVTDNPVLAFLGIEYKGYLYSYAISAIIGYAAAYVMNRKLTFKADANPVMSTIIYAVMVACTIAFNTWFGAFLGTVVKNHGWDNAIVEMITKVIVMTVPTIWTYPLNRFVIHRKKRETHNDNEFDSNNTTYQTEIGVVEVPQV
;
A
#
# COMPACT_ATOMS: atom_id res chain seq x y z
N MET A 1 1.50 -21.88 -23.02
CA MET A 1 1.57 -21.53 -21.57
C MET A 1 1.42 -20.04 -21.33
N LYS A 2 2.14 -19.14 -22.01
CA LYS A 2 2.04 -17.66 -21.84
C LYS A 2 0.65 -17.11 -22.17
N GLU A 3 -0.03 -17.58 -23.22
CA GLU A 3 -1.36 -17.10 -23.60
C GLU A 3 -2.45 -17.49 -22.60
N ASN A 4 -2.40 -18.71 -22.06
CA ASN A 4 -3.37 -19.16 -21.05
C ASN A 4 -3.20 -18.36 -19.74
N PHE A 5 -1.96 -18.03 -19.38
CA PHE A 5 -1.67 -17.17 -18.23
C PHE A 5 -2.18 -15.74 -18.47
N LYS A 6 -1.99 -15.18 -19.66
CA LYS A 6 -2.50 -13.84 -20.01
C LYS A 6 -4.03 -13.78 -19.95
N ARG A 7 -4.73 -14.76 -20.54
CA ARG A 7 -6.20 -14.87 -20.47
C ARG A 7 -6.69 -15.01 -19.02
N PHE A 8 -6.00 -15.80 -18.19
CA PHE A 8 -6.34 -15.94 -16.77
C PHE A 8 -6.19 -14.62 -16.01
N THR A 9 -5.09 -13.90 -16.21
CA THR A 9 -4.82 -12.62 -15.53
C THR A 9 -5.78 -11.51 -16.00
N GLU A 10 -6.20 -11.52 -17.25
CA GLU A 10 -7.21 -10.59 -17.79
C GLU A 10 -8.60 -10.89 -17.22
N LYS A 11 -9.00 -12.16 -17.20
CA LYS A 11 -10.29 -12.59 -16.64
C LYS A 11 -10.42 -12.32 -15.14
N HIS A 12 -9.32 -12.40 -14.40
CA HIS A 12 -9.27 -12.23 -12.94
C HIS A 12 -8.38 -11.05 -12.52
N ALA A 13 -8.50 -9.92 -13.22
CA ALA A 13 -7.61 -8.78 -13.06
C ALA A 13 -7.56 -8.23 -11.62
N GLU A 14 -8.68 -8.22 -10.89
CA GLU A 14 -8.72 -7.73 -9.52
C GLU A 14 -8.05 -8.72 -8.54
N ILE A 15 -8.26 -10.01 -8.71
CA ILE A 15 -7.57 -11.04 -7.90
C ILE A 15 -6.06 -10.96 -8.16
N TRP A 16 -5.66 -10.76 -9.42
CA TRP A 16 -4.25 -10.61 -9.76
C TRP A 16 -3.59 -9.37 -9.15
N LYS A 17 -4.32 -8.25 -9.08
CA LYS A 17 -3.86 -7.06 -8.37
C LYS A 17 -3.72 -7.29 -6.87
N PHE A 18 -4.68 -8.01 -6.27
CA PHE A 18 -4.61 -8.38 -4.85
C PHE A 18 -3.40 -9.28 -4.55
N ILE A 19 -3.14 -10.28 -5.40
CA ILE A 19 -1.95 -11.15 -5.27
C ILE A 19 -0.67 -10.32 -5.36
N LYS A 20 -0.57 -9.39 -6.34
CA LYS A 20 0.59 -8.50 -6.46
C LYS A 20 0.75 -7.59 -5.24
N PHE A 21 -0.35 -7.05 -4.72
CA PHE A 21 -0.34 -6.23 -3.52
C PHE A 21 0.19 -7.01 -2.30
N THR A 22 -0.29 -8.23 -2.09
CA THR A 22 0.16 -9.11 -1.01
C THR A 22 1.64 -9.48 -1.17
N PHE A 23 2.06 -9.82 -2.39
CA PHE A 23 3.47 -10.12 -2.68
C PHE A 23 4.37 -8.90 -2.46
N THR A 24 3.93 -7.72 -2.88
CA THR A 24 4.63 -6.46 -2.61
C THR A 24 4.76 -6.22 -1.11
N GLY A 25 3.69 -6.40 -0.34
CA GLY A 25 3.71 -6.29 1.11
C GLY A 25 4.71 -7.25 1.76
N ALA A 26 4.67 -8.52 1.39
CA ALA A 26 5.61 -9.52 1.90
C ALA A 26 7.07 -9.16 1.55
N SER A 27 7.34 -8.75 0.32
CA SER A 27 8.69 -8.37 -0.12
C SER A 27 9.23 -7.14 0.64
N THR A 28 8.38 -6.15 0.88
CA THR A 28 8.78 -4.95 1.65
C THR A 28 8.96 -5.25 3.14
N SER A 29 8.21 -6.20 3.70
CA SER A 29 8.43 -6.66 5.08
C SER A 29 9.77 -7.37 5.23
N VAL A 30 10.20 -8.16 4.25
CA VAL A 30 11.55 -8.76 4.25
C VAL A 30 12.63 -7.69 4.15
N LEU A 31 12.43 -6.67 3.30
CA LEU A 31 13.34 -5.54 3.19
C LEU A 31 13.44 -4.78 4.52
N GLU A 32 12.30 -4.45 5.13
CA GLU A 32 12.23 -3.75 6.42
C GLU A 32 12.97 -4.53 7.52
N LEU A 33 12.74 -5.85 7.60
CA LEU A 33 13.43 -6.71 8.54
C LEU A 33 14.95 -6.71 8.32
N GLY A 34 15.41 -6.81 7.06
CA GLY A 34 16.83 -6.76 6.72
C GLY A 34 17.47 -5.44 7.12
N VAL A 35 16.81 -4.32 6.82
CA VAL A 35 17.25 -2.97 7.24
C VAL A 35 17.26 -2.85 8.76
N PHE A 36 16.21 -3.31 9.44
CA PHE A 36 16.15 -3.30 10.90
C PHE A 36 17.34 -4.05 11.51
N MET A 37 17.59 -5.28 11.07
CA MET A 37 18.72 -6.07 11.60
C MET A 37 20.07 -5.40 11.34
N PHE A 38 20.27 -4.85 10.14
CA PHE A 38 21.49 -4.12 9.82
C PHE A 38 21.68 -2.90 10.73
N LEU A 39 20.64 -2.08 10.90
CA LEU A 39 20.70 -0.92 11.78
C LEU A 39 20.93 -1.32 13.24
N GLN A 40 20.22 -2.33 13.73
CA GLN A 40 20.26 -2.78 15.12
C GLN A 40 21.63 -3.35 15.49
N TYR A 41 22.20 -4.20 14.65
CA TYR A 41 23.41 -4.96 14.99
C TYR A 41 24.71 -4.34 14.46
N VAL A 42 24.63 -3.44 13.46
CA VAL A 42 25.82 -2.83 12.87
C VAL A 42 25.88 -1.33 13.20
N VAL A 43 24.85 -0.57 12.87
CA VAL A 43 24.87 0.91 12.97
C VAL A 43 24.66 1.37 14.40
N PHE A 44 23.61 0.90 15.06
CA PHE A 44 23.21 1.35 16.41
C PHE A 44 23.61 0.37 17.52
N LYS A 45 24.56 -0.51 17.25
CA LYS A 45 25.04 -1.50 18.23
C LYS A 45 25.41 -0.87 19.58
N SER A 46 26.09 0.28 19.58
CA SER A 46 26.49 1.02 20.79
C SER A 46 25.32 1.64 21.54
N LEU A 47 24.16 1.80 20.92
CA LEU A 47 22.96 2.36 21.54
C LEU A 47 21.99 1.29 22.06
N ASN A 48 22.29 0.00 21.85
CA ASN A 48 21.42 -1.09 22.28
C ASN A 48 21.34 -1.22 23.81
N GLU A 49 22.33 -0.72 24.55
CA GLU A 49 22.34 -0.69 26.01
C GLU A 49 21.96 0.70 26.57
N ALA A 50 21.80 1.70 25.70
CA ALA A 50 21.45 3.05 26.11
C ALA A 50 19.93 3.15 26.38
N PRO A 51 19.50 3.40 27.64
CA PRO A 51 18.08 3.47 27.96
C PRO A 51 17.42 4.68 27.29
N VAL A 52 16.16 4.51 26.89
CA VAL A 52 15.30 5.64 26.52
C VAL A 52 14.90 6.34 27.81
N THR A 53 15.13 7.65 27.87
CA THR A 53 14.80 8.48 29.03
C THR A 53 13.28 8.41 29.29
N ASP A 54 12.85 8.52 30.53
CA ASP A 54 11.49 8.36 31.06
C ASP A 54 10.37 9.02 30.23
N ASN A 55 10.06 8.42 29.10
CA ASN A 55 8.93 8.82 28.29
C ASN A 55 7.80 7.80 28.47
N PRO A 56 6.68 8.18 29.09
CA PRO A 56 5.60 7.26 29.40
C PRO A 56 4.97 6.62 28.15
N VAL A 57 5.02 7.30 27.00
CA VAL A 57 4.51 6.76 25.73
C VAL A 57 5.43 5.65 25.21
N LEU A 58 6.74 5.81 25.31
CA LEU A 58 7.71 4.80 24.87
C LEU A 58 7.71 3.59 25.80
N ALA A 59 7.58 3.83 27.12
CA ALA A 59 7.41 2.76 28.10
C ALA A 59 6.12 1.96 27.84
N PHE A 60 5.01 2.62 27.53
CA PHE A 60 3.75 1.97 27.14
C PHE A 60 3.89 1.13 25.86
N LEU A 61 4.73 1.55 24.92
CA LEU A 61 5.05 0.81 23.69
C LEU A 61 6.09 -0.30 23.91
N GLY A 62 6.59 -0.48 25.14
CA GLY A 62 7.61 -1.49 25.46
C GLY A 62 8.99 -1.19 24.87
N ILE A 63 9.29 0.08 24.58
CA ILE A 63 10.55 0.50 23.97
C ILE A 63 11.48 0.98 25.08
N GLU A 64 12.44 0.16 25.44
CA GLU A 64 13.37 0.43 26.54
C GLU A 64 14.71 1.03 26.10
N TYR A 65 15.15 0.73 24.87
CA TYR A 65 16.49 1.05 24.38
C TYR A 65 16.48 1.91 23.12
N LYS A 66 17.39 2.91 23.07
CA LYS A 66 17.53 3.85 21.94
C LYS A 66 17.88 3.16 20.61
N GLY A 67 18.76 2.15 20.67
CA GLY A 67 19.17 1.39 19.48
C GLY A 67 17.98 0.75 18.80
N TYR A 68 17.10 0.09 19.56
CA TYR A 68 15.88 -0.52 19.07
C TYR A 68 14.91 0.53 18.47
N LEU A 69 14.70 1.64 19.18
CA LEU A 69 13.82 2.73 18.73
C LEU A 69 14.24 3.28 17.37
N TYR A 70 15.52 3.62 17.22
CA TYR A 70 16.03 4.20 15.97
C TYR A 70 16.03 3.17 14.83
N SER A 71 16.46 1.95 15.12
CA SER A 71 16.46 0.87 14.12
C SER A 71 15.04 0.58 13.60
N TYR A 72 14.08 0.49 14.52
CA TYR A 72 12.68 0.24 14.17
C TYR A 72 12.07 1.42 13.38
N ALA A 73 12.23 2.65 13.87
CA ALA A 73 11.65 3.82 13.21
C ALA A 73 12.19 4.01 11.79
N ILE A 74 13.51 3.90 11.60
CA ILE A 74 14.14 4.10 10.28
C ILE A 74 13.78 2.96 9.34
N SER A 75 13.84 1.70 9.80
CA SER A 75 13.46 0.54 8.96
C SER A 75 12.00 0.59 8.54
N ALA A 76 11.09 0.99 9.44
CA ALA A 76 9.67 1.14 9.14
C ALA A 76 9.43 2.24 8.08
N ILE A 77 10.09 3.39 8.20
CA ILE A 77 10.00 4.46 7.19
C ILE A 77 10.46 3.94 5.82
N ILE A 78 11.59 3.23 5.76
CA ILE A 78 12.12 2.64 4.51
C ILE A 78 11.16 1.59 3.96
N GLY A 79 10.63 0.70 4.81
CA GLY A 79 9.67 -0.33 4.43
C GLY A 79 8.39 0.25 3.83
N TYR A 80 7.78 1.23 4.50
CA TYR A 80 6.57 1.90 3.99
C TYR A 80 6.83 2.72 2.72
N ALA A 81 7.98 3.39 2.62
CA ALA A 81 8.35 4.10 1.39
C ALA A 81 8.52 3.13 0.22
N ALA A 82 9.20 2.01 0.43
CA ALA A 82 9.36 0.96 -0.57
C ALA A 82 7.99 0.36 -0.97
N ALA A 83 7.13 0.05 0.00
CA ALA A 83 5.78 -0.45 -0.25
C ALA A 83 4.95 0.53 -1.09
N TYR A 84 5.01 1.83 -0.78
CA TYR A 84 4.34 2.87 -1.56
C TYR A 84 4.82 2.88 -3.02
N VAL A 85 6.13 2.93 -3.24
CA VAL A 85 6.73 2.98 -4.58
C VAL A 85 6.41 1.72 -5.38
N MET A 86 6.54 0.54 -4.77
CA MET A 86 6.26 -0.74 -5.43
C MET A 86 4.77 -0.87 -5.77
N ASN A 87 3.88 -0.54 -4.84
CA ASN A 87 2.44 -0.56 -5.10
C ASN A 87 2.07 0.42 -6.21
N ARG A 88 2.62 1.63 -6.19
CA ARG A 88 2.36 2.64 -7.21
C ARG A 88 2.80 2.19 -8.60
N LYS A 89 4.03 1.67 -8.73
CA LYS A 89 4.64 1.33 -10.03
C LYS A 89 4.26 -0.07 -10.52
N LEU A 90 4.33 -1.08 -9.65
CA LEU A 90 4.22 -2.49 -10.04
C LEU A 90 2.81 -3.04 -9.90
N THR A 91 2.13 -2.72 -8.79
CA THR A 91 0.83 -3.30 -8.49
C THR A 91 -0.30 -2.57 -9.22
N PHE A 92 -0.38 -1.25 -9.08
CA PHE A 92 -1.52 -0.47 -9.56
C PHE A 92 -1.24 0.35 -10.82
N LYS A 93 0.05 0.59 -11.16
CA LYS A 93 0.45 1.44 -12.31
C LYS A 93 -0.30 2.78 -12.28
N ALA A 94 -0.18 3.51 -11.17
CA ALA A 94 -1.00 4.66 -10.84
C ALA A 94 -0.54 5.94 -11.54
N ASP A 95 -1.50 6.71 -12.04
CA ASP A 95 -1.28 8.03 -12.69
C ASP A 95 -1.75 9.19 -11.82
N ALA A 96 -2.21 8.92 -10.59
CA ALA A 96 -2.64 9.93 -9.64
C ALA A 96 -1.49 10.87 -9.22
N ASN A 97 -1.85 12.09 -8.80
CA ASN A 97 -0.89 13.06 -8.28
C ASN A 97 -0.04 12.44 -7.15
N PRO A 98 1.31 12.42 -7.29
CA PRO A 98 2.18 11.75 -6.33
C PRO A 98 2.12 12.38 -4.93
N VAL A 99 2.03 13.71 -4.83
CA VAL A 99 2.01 14.41 -3.53
C VAL A 99 0.76 14.04 -2.73
N MET A 100 -0.42 14.17 -3.34
CA MET A 100 -1.69 13.82 -2.68
C MET A 100 -1.74 12.33 -2.33
N SER A 101 -1.28 11.46 -3.23
CA SER A 101 -1.20 10.02 -2.96
C SER A 101 -0.28 9.70 -1.77
N THR A 102 0.85 10.40 -1.64
CA THR A 102 1.77 10.21 -0.51
C THR A 102 1.14 10.65 0.81
N ILE A 103 0.45 11.79 0.84
CA ILE A 103 -0.22 12.28 2.06
C ILE A 103 -1.30 11.30 2.50
N ILE A 104 -2.17 10.88 1.59
CA ILE A 104 -3.24 9.93 1.92
C ILE A 104 -2.65 8.59 2.38
N TYR A 105 -1.57 8.14 1.74
CA TYR A 105 -0.87 6.92 2.14
C TYR A 105 -0.27 7.04 3.55
N ALA A 106 0.38 8.15 3.88
CA ALA A 106 0.94 8.38 5.21
C ALA A 106 -0.15 8.39 6.30
N VAL A 107 -1.30 9.03 6.04
CA VAL A 107 -2.45 9.01 6.96
C VAL A 107 -2.99 7.59 7.12
N MET A 108 -3.15 6.84 6.04
CA MET A 108 -3.59 5.44 6.08
C MET A 108 -2.63 4.58 6.92
N VAL A 109 -1.32 4.74 6.73
CA VAL A 109 -0.29 4.01 7.50
C VAL A 109 -0.39 4.35 8.99
N ALA A 110 -0.49 5.64 9.35
CA ALA A 110 -0.64 6.07 10.74
C ALA A 110 -1.89 5.47 11.40
N CYS A 111 -3.03 5.51 10.73
CA CYS A 111 -4.27 4.89 11.20
C CYS A 111 -4.13 3.37 11.36
N THR A 112 -3.43 2.72 10.42
CA THR A 112 -3.21 1.27 10.46
C THR A 112 -2.31 0.89 11.65
N ILE A 113 -1.26 1.65 11.92
CA ILE A 113 -0.39 1.43 13.09
C ILE A 113 -1.17 1.59 14.38
N ALA A 114 -1.95 2.67 14.51
CA ALA A 114 -2.78 2.91 15.70
C ALA A 114 -3.80 1.77 15.92
N PHE A 115 -4.48 1.34 14.85
CA PHE A 115 -5.40 0.21 14.92
C PHE A 115 -4.70 -1.10 15.32
N ASN A 116 -3.58 -1.42 14.69
CA ASN A 116 -2.83 -2.65 14.99
C ASN A 116 -2.34 -2.68 16.44
N THR A 117 -1.88 -1.55 16.97
CA THR A 117 -1.45 -1.43 18.36
C THR A 117 -2.62 -1.69 19.30
N TRP A 118 -3.75 -1.02 19.09
CA TRP A 118 -4.96 -1.22 19.88
C TRP A 118 -5.51 -2.65 19.77
N PHE A 119 -5.68 -3.14 18.55
CA PHE A 119 -6.28 -4.45 18.30
C PHE A 119 -5.38 -5.59 18.78
N GLY A 120 -4.05 -5.45 18.63
CA GLY A 120 -3.08 -6.39 19.17
C GLY A 120 -3.10 -6.46 20.69
N ALA A 121 -3.17 -5.31 21.38
CA ALA A 121 -3.30 -5.26 22.83
C ALA A 121 -4.62 -5.88 23.31
N PHE A 122 -5.73 -5.59 22.62
CA PHE A 122 -7.04 -6.16 22.91
C PHE A 122 -7.02 -7.68 22.79
N LEU A 123 -6.57 -8.24 21.66
CA LEU A 123 -6.51 -9.69 21.45
C LEU A 123 -5.52 -10.35 22.42
N GLY A 124 -4.37 -9.72 22.69
CA GLY A 124 -3.42 -10.23 23.68
C GLY A 124 -4.04 -10.37 25.07
N THR A 125 -4.86 -9.40 25.49
CA THR A 125 -5.60 -9.46 26.75
C THR A 125 -6.63 -10.61 26.73
N VAL A 126 -7.37 -10.78 25.65
CA VAL A 126 -8.34 -11.88 25.50
C VAL A 126 -7.65 -13.23 25.59
N VAL A 127 -6.52 -13.42 24.91
CA VAL A 127 -5.73 -14.66 24.93
C VAL A 127 -5.24 -14.99 26.35
N LYS A 128 -4.68 -14.02 27.05
CA LYS A 128 -4.22 -14.19 28.45
C LYS A 128 -5.35 -14.52 29.40
N ASN A 129 -6.48 -13.84 29.30
CA ASN A 129 -7.62 -14.06 30.19
C ASN A 129 -8.24 -15.45 30.02
N HIS A 130 -8.07 -16.09 28.86
CA HIS A 130 -8.53 -17.45 28.61
C HIS A 130 -7.45 -18.52 28.90
N GLY A 131 -6.27 -18.13 29.35
CA GLY A 131 -5.16 -19.05 29.64
C GLY A 131 -4.57 -19.71 28.37
N TRP A 132 -4.70 -19.06 27.21
CA TRP A 132 -4.22 -19.58 25.91
C TRP A 132 -2.83 -19.02 25.54
N ASP A 133 -2.05 -18.61 26.50
CA ASP A 133 -0.76 -17.93 26.34
C ASP A 133 0.38 -18.89 25.90
N ASN A 134 0.18 -19.61 24.82
CA ASN A 134 1.22 -20.41 24.19
C ASN A 134 1.72 -19.77 22.89
N ALA A 135 2.95 -20.08 22.49
CA ALA A 135 3.63 -19.49 21.34
C ALA A 135 2.83 -19.61 20.03
N ILE A 136 2.05 -20.68 19.85
CA ILE A 136 1.24 -20.90 18.65
C ILE A 136 0.08 -19.91 18.60
N VAL A 137 -0.64 -19.75 19.72
CA VAL A 137 -1.79 -18.83 19.81
C VAL A 137 -1.31 -17.38 19.68
N GLU A 138 -0.19 -17.03 20.28
CA GLU A 138 0.42 -15.69 20.09
C GLU A 138 0.77 -15.43 18.62
N MET A 139 1.35 -16.42 17.94
CA MET A 139 1.66 -16.30 16.50
C MET A 139 0.40 -16.15 15.66
N ILE A 140 -0.65 -16.95 15.90
CA ILE A 140 -1.94 -16.85 15.21
C ILE A 140 -2.55 -15.47 15.45
N THR A 141 -2.55 -14.99 16.69
CA THR A 141 -3.05 -13.68 17.08
C THR A 141 -2.32 -12.57 16.30
N LYS A 142 -0.99 -12.65 16.21
CA LYS A 142 -0.19 -11.70 15.45
C LYS A 142 -0.54 -11.73 13.96
N VAL A 143 -0.71 -12.92 13.37
CA VAL A 143 -1.12 -13.06 11.96
C VAL A 143 -2.50 -12.42 11.72
N ILE A 144 -3.46 -12.61 12.64
CA ILE A 144 -4.79 -11.99 12.55
C ILE A 144 -4.65 -10.46 12.58
N VAL A 145 -3.92 -9.90 13.56
CA VAL A 145 -3.69 -8.45 13.69
C VAL A 145 -3.08 -7.87 12.42
N MET A 146 -2.11 -8.55 11.81
CA MET A 146 -1.46 -8.10 10.59
C MET A 146 -2.35 -8.22 9.34
N THR A 147 -3.28 -9.16 9.33
CA THR A 147 -4.11 -9.46 8.14
C THR A 147 -5.37 -8.59 8.08
N VAL A 148 -6.00 -8.31 9.23
CA VAL A 148 -7.26 -7.56 9.29
C VAL A 148 -7.17 -6.19 8.59
N PRO A 149 -6.11 -5.38 8.73
CA PRO A 149 -6.00 -4.12 8.01
C PRO A 149 -6.02 -4.23 6.49
N THR A 150 -5.73 -5.38 5.93
CA THR A 150 -5.79 -5.60 4.48
C THR A 150 -7.18 -5.30 3.92
N ILE A 151 -8.23 -5.46 4.72
CA ILE A 151 -9.63 -5.20 4.36
C ILE A 151 -9.81 -3.74 3.91
N TRP A 152 -9.14 -2.77 4.54
CA TRP A 152 -9.24 -1.37 4.15
C TRP A 152 -8.00 -0.85 3.42
N THR A 153 -6.81 -1.37 3.73
CA THR A 153 -5.58 -0.90 3.08
C THR A 153 -5.54 -1.26 1.61
N TYR A 154 -6.04 -2.45 1.22
CA TYR A 154 -6.12 -2.82 -0.20
C TYR A 154 -7.09 -1.91 -0.99
N PRO A 155 -8.37 -1.72 -0.60
CA PRO A 155 -9.26 -0.80 -1.32
C PRO A 155 -8.75 0.63 -1.35
N LEU A 156 -8.22 1.15 -0.24
CA LEU A 156 -7.66 2.51 -0.21
C LEU A 156 -6.47 2.66 -1.16
N ASN A 157 -5.54 1.72 -1.16
CA ASN A 157 -4.44 1.72 -2.12
C ASN A 157 -4.94 1.64 -3.56
N ARG A 158 -5.95 0.80 -3.82
CA ARG A 158 -6.48 0.54 -5.17
C ARG A 158 -7.27 1.69 -5.75
N PHE A 159 -8.21 2.26 -4.98
CA PHE A 159 -9.22 3.17 -5.49
C PHE A 159 -8.94 4.64 -5.17
N VAL A 160 -8.17 4.91 -4.11
CA VAL A 160 -7.93 6.28 -3.64
C VAL A 160 -6.49 6.69 -3.91
N ILE A 161 -5.51 5.94 -3.38
CA ILE A 161 -4.10 6.35 -3.40
C ILE A 161 -3.50 6.17 -4.79
N HIS A 162 -3.74 5.03 -5.42
CA HIS A 162 -3.13 4.63 -6.69
C HIS A 162 -4.14 4.55 -7.84
N ARG A 163 -5.15 5.42 -7.82
CA ARG A 163 -6.14 5.48 -8.91
C ARG A 163 -5.46 5.86 -10.23
N LYS A 164 -5.93 5.26 -11.33
CA LYS A 164 -5.63 5.72 -12.67
C LYS A 164 -6.55 6.91 -13.02
N LYS A 165 -6.03 7.91 -13.75
CA LYS A 165 -6.89 8.87 -14.42
C LYS A 165 -7.80 8.10 -15.38
N ARG A 166 -9.11 8.40 -15.37
CA ARG A 166 -9.97 8.03 -16.49
C ARG A 166 -9.40 8.75 -17.70
N GLU A 167 -9.05 8.04 -18.76
CA GLU A 167 -8.89 8.65 -20.07
C GLU A 167 -10.24 9.30 -20.37
N THR A 168 -10.27 10.61 -20.43
CA THR A 168 -11.36 11.36 -21.01
C THR A 168 -11.30 10.97 -22.48
N HIS A 169 -12.19 10.11 -22.91
CA HIS A 169 -12.41 9.87 -24.33
C HIS A 169 -12.74 11.25 -24.88
N ASN A 170 -11.85 11.78 -25.70
CA ASN A 170 -12.05 13.05 -26.37
C ASN A 170 -13.20 12.81 -27.37
N ASP A 171 -14.40 13.25 -27.00
CA ASP A 171 -15.56 13.32 -27.92
C ASP A 171 -15.31 14.28 -29.08
N ASN A 172 -14.12 14.89 -29.16
CA ASN A 172 -13.70 15.78 -30.25
C ASN A 172 -13.29 15.04 -31.54
N GLU A 173 -13.17 13.69 -31.52
CA GLU A 173 -12.85 12.93 -32.72
C GLU A 173 -14.11 12.63 -33.57
N PHE A 174 -15.30 12.81 -32.98
CA PHE A 174 -16.56 12.62 -33.72
C PHE A 174 -16.94 13.84 -34.57
N ASP A 175 -16.49 15.05 -34.19
CA ASP A 175 -16.78 16.27 -34.94
C ASP A 175 -15.86 16.49 -36.18
N SER A 176 -14.61 15.97 -36.15
CA SER A 176 -13.70 16.14 -37.27
C SER A 176 -14.08 15.26 -38.48
N ASN A 177 -14.68 14.09 -38.26
CA ASN A 177 -15.13 13.21 -39.35
C ASN A 177 -16.46 13.67 -39.94
N ASN A 178 -17.32 14.35 -39.17
CA ASN A 178 -18.59 14.89 -39.70
C ASN A 178 -18.38 16.14 -40.56
N THR A 179 -17.32 16.91 -40.33
CA THR A 179 -17.03 18.11 -41.13
C THR A 179 -16.47 17.74 -42.49
N THR A 180 -15.77 16.60 -42.61
CA THR A 180 -15.23 16.13 -43.91
C THR A 180 -16.30 15.61 -44.84
N TYR A 181 -17.38 15.00 -44.33
CA TYR A 181 -18.50 14.54 -45.16
C TYR A 181 -19.43 15.65 -45.67
N GLN A 182 -19.47 16.81 -44.99
CA GLN A 182 -20.27 17.96 -45.42
C GLN A 182 -19.61 18.76 -46.53
N THR A 183 -18.29 18.65 -46.70
CA THR A 183 -17.55 19.39 -47.73
C THR A 183 -17.54 18.68 -49.09
N GLU A 184 -17.85 17.38 -49.16
CA GLU A 184 -17.91 16.61 -50.40
C GLU A 184 -19.30 16.59 -51.09
N ILE A 185 -20.39 17.04 -50.41
CA ILE A 185 -21.76 16.97 -50.96
C ILE A 185 -22.29 18.35 -51.42
N GLY A 186 -21.51 19.39 -51.29
CA GLY A 186 -21.96 20.74 -51.54
C GLY A 186 -21.40 21.40 -52.78
N VAL A 187 -21.77 21.02 -53.95
CA VAL A 187 -22.01 21.98 -55.09
C VAL A 187 -22.95 21.29 -56.11
N VAL A 188 -24.23 21.37 -55.87
CA VAL A 188 -25.20 21.24 -56.97
C VAL A 188 -25.63 22.65 -57.34
N GLU A 189 -25.09 23.19 -58.45
CA GLU A 189 -25.57 24.42 -59.05
C GLU A 189 -27.02 24.25 -59.48
N VAL A 190 -27.88 25.12 -58.99
CA VAL A 190 -29.27 25.25 -59.45
C VAL A 190 -29.25 26.18 -60.69
N PRO A 191 -29.72 25.76 -61.89
CA PRO A 191 -29.81 26.65 -63.01
C PRO A 191 -30.91 27.70 -62.77
N GLN A 192 -30.59 28.94 -62.95
CA GLN A 192 -31.54 30.05 -63.00
C GLN A 192 -32.31 30.03 -64.31
N VAL A 193 -33.66 29.93 -64.25
CA VAL A 193 -34.60 30.29 -65.31
C VAL A 193 -35.21 31.65 -65.01
#